data_a4257a43f8a724f2d52a54d9bb007c15
#
_entry.id   a4257a43f8a724f2d52a54d9bb007c15
#
_cell.length_a   1.000
_cell.length_b   1.000
_cell.length_c   1.000
_cell.angle_alpha   90.00
_cell.angle_beta   90.00
_cell.angle_gamma   90.00
#
_symmetry.space_group_name_H-M   'P 1'
#
loop_
_entity.id
_entity.type
_entity.pdbx_description
1 polymer ?
#
loop_
_entity_poly.entity_id
_entity_poly.type
_entity_poly.pdbx_seq_one_letter_code
_entity_poly.pdbx_strand_id
1 'polypeptide(L)'
;MPIKTIFVPLSDAEGAAKTLNAAIGLAEGFGAAVNVVHLRADPTQALGDFVGESVSPQLVEEVLTQAEKRATAIAAAARKAYDAAAKTAKGVKLSYSESTINSDVAVETQGRLSDIVVVRRASGTRDVGARVVAEAALMGTGRPVLVLPTTPPAKIGTSVVIAWNDSLEASKAVNAALPFLTRATRVSVISANAESAIDQKGIIAYLGTHGVKARGVSVKAGADAGKAIVSAATRAKANLLVMGAYSHSRVREMIFGGVTEHALSSARLPILLVH
;
A
#
# COMPACT_ATOMS: atom_id res chain seq x y z
N MET A 1 -13.10 -12.13 -5.28
CA MET A 1 -12.18 -13.25 -5.63
C MET A 1 -11.32 -13.59 -4.43
N PRO A 2 -10.92 -14.84 -4.18
CA PRO A 2 -10.00 -15.15 -3.08
C PRO A 2 -8.61 -14.57 -3.37
N ILE A 3 -7.90 -14.10 -2.33
CA ILE A 3 -6.50 -13.69 -2.43
C ILE A 3 -5.65 -14.96 -2.40
N LYS A 4 -4.90 -15.23 -3.48
CA LYS A 4 -4.01 -16.38 -3.66
C LYS A 4 -2.55 -16.00 -3.82
N THR A 5 -2.30 -14.77 -4.27
CA THR A 5 -0.95 -14.24 -4.52
C THR A 5 -0.81 -12.85 -3.93
N ILE A 6 0.22 -12.66 -3.13
CA ILE A 6 0.59 -11.37 -2.53
C ILE A 6 1.95 -10.96 -3.09
N PHE A 7 2.04 -9.79 -3.66
CA PHE A 7 3.30 -9.22 -4.13
C PHE A 7 3.85 -8.21 -3.12
N VAL A 8 5.14 -8.33 -2.79
CA VAL A 8 5.84 -7.46 -1.83
C VAL A 8 7.10 -6.89 -2.48
N PRO A 9 7.05 -5.70 -3.07
CA PRO A 9 8.26 -5.01 -3.53
C PRO A 9 9.01 -4.40 -2.34
N LEU A 10 10.32 -4.60 -2.28
CA LEU A 10 11.21 -4.04 -1.27
C LEU A 10 12.26 -3.14 -1.93
N SER A 11 12.18 -1.83 -1.73
CA SER A 11 13.15 -0.86 -2.24
C SER A 11 14.27 -0.53 -1.25
N ASP A 12 14.11 -0.92 0.00
CA ASP A 12 15.06 -0.62 1.08
C ASP A 12 14.96 -1.65 2.21
N ALA A 13 15.88 -1.54 3.17
CA ALA A 13 15.90 -2.39 4.36
C ALA A 13 14.99 -1.87 5.48
N GLU A 14 14.62 -0.58 5.44
CA GLU A 14 13.79 0.03 6.47
C GLU A 14 12.36 -0.53 6.38
N GLY A 15 11.88 -1.06 7.48
CA GLY A 15 10.54 -1.64 7.52
C GLY A 15 10.38 -2.97 6.78
N ALA A 16 11.38 -3.49 6.06
CA ALA A 16 11.29 -4.74 5.31
C ALA A 16 10.78 -5.90 6.16
N ALA A 17 11.35 -6.11 7.34
CA ALA A 17 10.93 -7.17 8.25
C ALA A 17 9.45 -7.03 8.68
N LYS A 18 9.00 -5.81 8.98
CA LYS A 18 7.60 -5.54 9.37
C LYS A 18 6.63 -5.75 8.21
N THR A 19 7.02 -5.31 7.01
CA THR A 19 6.23 -5.50 5.79
C THR A 19 6.09 -6.98 5.46
N LEU A 20 7.18 -7.74 5.50
CA LEU A 20 7.20 -9.18 5.27
C LEU A 20 6.35 -9.93 6.29
N ASN A 21 6.51 -9.65 7.58
CA ASN A 21 5.71 -10.30 8.62
C ASN A 21 4.22 -10.02 8.47
N ALA A 22 3.84 -8.79 8.10
CA ALA A 22 2.44 -8.45 7.83
C ALA A 22 1.91 -9.19 6.59
N ALA A 23 2.67 -9.26 5.50
CA ALA A 23 2.30 -9.98 4.29
C ALA A 23 2.18 -11.51 4.54
N ILE A 24 3.09 -12.08 5.32
CA ILE A 24 3.03 -13.50 5.73
C ILE A 24 1.79 -13.77 6.58
N GLY A 25 1.50 -12.92 7.58
CA GLY A 25 0.29 -13.07 8.39
C GLY A 25 -1.01 -12.98 7.57
N LEU A 26 -1.04 -12.15 6.54
CA LEU A 26 -2.14 -12.11 5.57
C LEU A 26 -2.20 -13.41 4.75
N ALA A 27 -1.05 -13.87 4.25
CA ALA A 27 -0.94 -15.10 3.46
C ALA A 27 -1.40 -16.33 4.25
N GLU A 28 -1.01 -16.46 5.51
CA GLU A 28 -1.51 -17.50 6.42
C GLU A 28 -3.04 -17.45 6.55
N GLY A 29 -3.58 -16.25 6.74
CA GLY A 29 -5.03 -16.07 6.85
C GLY A 29 -5.78 -16.43 5.57
N PHE A 30 -5.25 -16.13 4.39
CA PHE A 30 -5.93 -16.37 3.11
C PHE A 30 -5.54 -17.68 2.42
N GLY A 31 -4.51 -18.38 2.85
CA GLY A 31 -3.93 -19.51 2.13
C GLY A 31 -3.28 -19.06 0.82
N ALA A 32 -2.56 -17.96 0.88
CA ALA A 32 -1.93 -17.31 -0.27
C ALA A 32 -0.42 -17.58 -0.31
N ALA A 33 0.17 -17.44 -1.49
CA ALA A 33 1.62 -17.36 -1.67
C ALA A 33 2.09 -15.91 -1.60
N VAL A 34 3.34 -15.69 -1.18
CA VAL A 34 3.97 -14.36 -1.15
C VAL A 34 5.16 -14.34 -2.10
N ASN A 35 5.13 -13.42 -3.05
CA ASN A 35 6.23 -13.14 -3.96
C ASN A 35 6.94 -11.85 -3.53
N VAL A 36 8.19 -11.96 -3.11
CA VAL A 36 9.02 -10.85 -2.64
C VAL A 36 10.04 -10.51 -3.72
N VAL A 37 10.07 -9.25 -4.11
CA VAL A 37 11.04 -8.76 -5.07
C VAL A 37 11.80 -7.59 -4.47
N HIS A 38 13.12 -7.75 -4.31
CA HIS A 38 13.99 -6.64 -3.96
C HIS A 38 14.28 -5.82 -5.21
N LEU A 39 13.95 -4.54 -5.14
CA LEU A 39 14.20 -3.55 -6.19
C LEU A 39 15.58 -2.94 -5.95
N ARG A 40 16.60 -3.51 -6.60
CA ARG A 40 17.98 -3.02 -6.48
C ARG A 40 18.11 -1.70 -7.21
N ALA A 41 18.55 -0.67 -6.51
CA ALA A 41 18.80 0.62 -7.14
C ALA A 41 19.92 0.51 -8.17
N ASP A 42 19.73 1.14 -9.33
CA ASP A 42 20.77 1.30 -10.34
C ASP A 42 21.76 2.39 -9.88
N PRO A 43 23.05 2.06 -9.68
CA PRO A 43 24.04 3.03 -9.26
C PRO A 43 24.19 4.23 -10.22
N THR A 44 23.89 4.05 -11.50
CA THR A 44 23.98 5.12 -12.51
C THR A 44 22.96 6.22 -12.28
N GLN A 45 21.83 5.93 -11.63
CA GLN A 45 20.85 6.95 -11.26
C GLN A 45 21.38 7.98 -10.26
N ALA A 46 22.43 7.64 -9.50
CA ALA A 46 23.10 8.57 -8.60
C ALA A 46 23.82 9.71 -9.34
N LEU A 47 24.04 9.56 -10.65
CA LEU A 47 24.63 10.58 -11.50
C LEU A 47 23.61 11.60 -12.04
N GLY A 48 22.30 11.33 -11.89
CA GLY A 48 21.25 12.17 -12.45
C GLY A 48 21.31 13.63 -12.00
N ASP A 49 21.77 13.90 -10.79
CA ASP A 49 21.91 15.23 -10.22
C ASP A 49 23.11 16.02 -10.81
N PHE A 50 24.00 15.34 -11.54
CA PHE A 50 25.21 15.93 -12.13
C PHE A 50 25.12 16.14 -13.65
N VAL A 51 23.98 15.90 -14.26
CA VAL A 51 23.79 16.07 -15.71
C VAL A 51 23.85 17.54 -16.06
N GLY A 52 24.91 17.93 -16.80
CA GLY A 52 25.13 19.31 -17.27
C GLY A 52 26.27 20.06 -16.57
N GLU A 53 26.88 19.50 -15.53
CA GLU A 53 28.08 20.03 -14.88
C GLU A 53 29.35 19.37 -15.42
N SER A 54 30.45 20.13 -15.47
CA SER A 54 31.77 19.59 -15.79
C SER A 54 32.31 18.82 -14.59
N VAL A 55 31.88 17.55 -14.45
CA VAL A 55 32.28 16.68 -13.35
C VAL A 55 33.52 15.90 -13.73
N SER A 56 34.51 15.81 -12.83
CA SER A 56 35.73 15.05 -13.11
C SER A 56 35.44 13.53 -13.17
N PRO A 57 36.13 12.76 -14.03
CA PRO A 57 35.96 11.32 -14.10
C PRO A 57 36.15 10.62 -12.75
N GLN A 58 37.10 11.12 -11.92
CA GLN A 58 37.35 10.58 -10.58
C GLN A 58 36.12 10.73 -9.66
N LEU A 59 35.43 11.87 -9.69
CA LEU A 59 34.22 12.10 -8.90
C LEU A 59 33.07 11.20 -9.36
N VAL A 60 32.94 11.00 -10.68
CA VAL A 60 31.95 10.05 -11.24
C VAL A 60 32.21 8.64 -10.71
N GLU A 61 33.46 8.18 -10.77
CA GLU A 61 33.85 6.84 -10.29
C GLU A 61 33.59 6.69 -8.78
N GLU A 62 33.89 7.72 -7.99
CA GLU A 62 33.62 7.71 -6.54
C GLU A 62 32.14 7.62 -6.24
N VAL A 63 31.29 8.42 -6.91
CA VAL A 63 29.84 8.42 -6.75
C VAL A 63 29.28 7.04 -7.11
N LEU A 64 29.65 6.46 -8.24
CA LEU A 64 29.21 5.13 -8.65
C LEU A 64 29.64 4.05 -7.66
N THR A 65 30.88 4.11 -7.18
CA THR A 65 31.40 3.15 -6.19
C THR A 65 30.63 3.22 -4.88
N GLN A 66 30.28 4.41 -4.40
CA GLN A 66 29.50 4.59 -3.17
C GLN A 66 28.05 4.14 -3.37
N ALA A 67 27.45 4.44 -4.52
CA ALA A 67 26.10 4.00 -4.87
C ALA A 67 26.02 2.46 -4.93
N GLU A 68 26.99 1.80 -5.56
CA GLU A 68 27.05 0.33 -5.64
C GLU A 68 27.23 -0.32 -4.25
N LYS A 69 28.13 0.22 -3.42
CA LYS A 69 28.30 -0.24 -2.03
C LYS A 69 26.99 -0.14 -1.25
N ARG A 70 26.27 0.98 -1.40
CA ARG A 70 24.97 1.20 -0.74
C ARG A 70 23.91 0.23 -1.25
N ALA A 71 23.79 0.05 -2.56
CA ALA A 71 22.86 -0.88 -3.17
C ALA A 71 23.10 -2.33 -2.69
N THR A 72 24.36 -2.75 -2.63
CA THR A 72 24.76 -4.07 -2.14
C THR A 72 24.41 -4.25 -0.65
N ALA A 73 24.67 -3.25 0.18
CA ALA A 73 24.31 -3.30 1.61
C ALA A 73 22.80 -3.40 1.83
N ILE A 74 22.00 -2.66 1.05
CA ILE A 74 20.54 -2.71 1.09
C ILE A 74 20.05 -4.09 0.65
N ALA A 75 20.58 -4.65 -0.45
CA ALA A 75 20.22 -5.98 -0.94
C ALA A 75 20.49 -7.06 0.11
N ALA A 76 21.68 -7.03 0.74
CA ALA A 76 22.03 -7.96 1.81
C ALA A 76 21.08 -7.85 3.02
N ALA A 77 20.72 -6.64 3.41
CA ALA A 77 19.77 -6.42 4.51
C ALA A 77 18.33 -6.86 4.17
N ALA A 78 17.86 -6.61 2.95
CA ALA A 78 16.57 -7.08 2.46
C ALA A 78 16.53 -8.62 2.42
N ARG A 79 17.57 -9.26 1.93
CA ARG A 79 17.71 -10.72 1.93
C ARG A 79 17.72 -11.29 3.34
N LYS A 80 18.48 -10.69 4.26
CA LYS A 80 18.49 -11.09 5.67
C LYS A 80 17.11 -11.00 6.31
N ALA A 81 16.35 -9.92 6.02
CA ALA A 81 14.99 -9.76 6.51
C ALA A 81 14.05 -10.85 5.96
N TYR A 82 14.17 -11.17 4.67
CA TYR A 82 13.42 -12.26 4.04
C TYR A 82 13.74 -13.61 4.67
N ASP A 83 15.02 -13.97 4.81
CA ASP A 83 15.43 -15.26 5.38
C ASP A 83 14.96 -15.42 6.84
N ALA A 84 14.96 -14.34 7.61
CA ALA A 84 14.42 -14.33 8.98
C ALA A 84 12.90 -14.56 8.99
N ALA A 85 12.16 -13.86 8.12
CA ALA A 85 10.72 -13.99 8.01
C ALA A 85 10.31 -15.40 7.48
N ALA A 86 11.06 -15.94 6.52
CA ALA A 86 10.83 -17.26 5.96
C ALA A 86 10.95 -18.39 7.00
N LYS A 87 11.85 -18.25 7.99
CA LYS A 87 12.00 -19.24 9.08
C LYS A 87 10.76 -19.31 9.98
N THR A 88 10.00 -18.26 10.10
CA THR A 88 8.80 -18.17 10.95
C THR A 88 7.50 -18.44 10.19
N ALA A 89 7.52 -18.34 8.86
CA ALA A 89 6.37 -18.56 8.01
C ALA A 89 5.97 -20.04 7.99
N LYS A 90 4.81 -20.38 8.56
CA LYS A 90 4.29 -21.74 8.60
C LYS A 90 3.27 -21.97 7.50
N GLY A 91 3.58 -22.88 6.56
CA GLY A 91 2.63 -23.28 5.52
C GLY A 91 2.40 -22.23 4.42
N VAL A 92 3.18 -21.15 4.39
CA VAL A 92 3.12 -20.11 3.34
C VAL A 92 4.20 -20.38 2.30
N LYS A 93 3.79 -20.42 1.02
CA LYS A 93 4.76 -20.49 -0.07
C LYS A 93 5.37 -19.11 -0.27
N LEU A 94 6.68 -18.99 -0.06
CA LEU A 94 7.45 -17.76 -0.23
C LEU A 94 8.41 -17.90 -1.41
N SER A 95 8.58 -16.81 -2.16
CA SER A 95 9.64 -16.67 -3.16
C SER A 95 10.35 -15.34 -2.99
N TYR A 96 11.63 -15.29 -3.35
CA TYR A 96 12.45 -14.08 -3.33
C TYR A 96 13.26 -13.99 -4.61
N SER A 97 13.25 -12.81 -5.20
CA SER A 97 14.12 -12.45 -6.33
C SER A 97 14.61 -11.02 -6.21
N GLU A 98 15.61 -10.67 -7.00
CA GLU A 98 16.09 -9.29 -7.15
C GLU A 98 15.78 -8.81 -8.56
N SER A 99 15.43 -7.54 -8.68
CA SER A 99 15.22 -6.85 -9.96
C SER A 99 16.18 -5.67 -10.05
N THR A 100 16.88 -5.56 -11.17
CA THR A 100 17.72 -4.43 -11.54
C THR A 100 17.05 -3.48 -12.53
N ILE A 101 15.82 -3.79 -12.92
CA ILE A 101 14.99 -2.92 -13.74
C ILE A 101 14.54 -1.72 -12.89
N ASN A 102 14.28 -0.58 -13.52
CA ASN A 102 13.71 0.59 -12.84
C ASN A 102 12.58 0.17 -11.92
N SER A 103 12.59 0.70 -10.69
CA SER A 103 11.71 0.24 -9.61
C SER A 103 10.23 0.33 -9.95
N ASP A 104 9.80 1.39 -10.64
CA ASP A 104 8.44 1.59 -11.12
C ASP A 104 8.02 0.50 -12.12
N VAL A 105 8.83 0.27 -13.16
CA VAL A 105 8.57 -0.76 -14.18
C VAL A 105 8.52 -2.16 -13.57
N ALA A 106 9.44 -2.47 -12.64
CA ALA A 106 9.45 -3.75 -11.96
C ALA A 106 8.20 -3.97 -11.09
N VAL A 107 7.76 -2.94 -10.36
CA VAL A 107 6.54 -2.98 -9.54
C VAL A 107 5.30 -3.15 -10.42
N GLU A 108 5.18 -2.38 -11.49
CA GLU A 108 4.04 -2.46 -12.39
C GLU A 108 3.91 -3.83 -13.04
N THR A 109 4.99 -4.32 -13.65
CA THR A 109 4.96 -5.58 -14.43
C THR A 109 4.73 -6.79 -13.54
N GLN A 110 5.41 -6.88 -12.41
CA GLN A 110 5.28 -8.03 -11.51
C GLN A 110 4.02 -7.95 -10.64
N GLY A 111 3.62 -6.74 -10.24
CA GLY A 111 2.40 -6.51 -9.47
C GLY A 111 1.13 -6.92 -10.22
N ARG A 112 1.09 -6.79 -11.55
CA ARG A 112 -0.04 -7.25 -12.41
C ARG A 112 -0.34 -8.74 -12.27
N LEU A 113 0.63 -9.54 -11.84
CA LEU A 113 0.51 -10.99 -11.67
C LEU A 113 0.13 -11.40 -10.22
N SER A 114 -0.32 -10.44 -9.40
CA SER A 114 -0.75 -10.68 -8.03
C SER A 114 -2.22 -10.32 -7.81
N ASP A 115 -2.82 -10.79 -6.72
CA ASP A 115 -4.17 -10.41 -6.32
C ASP A 115 -4.17 -9.15 -5.45
N ILE A 116 -3.05 -8.88 -4.76
CA ILE A 116 -2.84 -7.71 -3.92
C ILE A 116 -1.35 -7.37 -3.84
N VAL A 117 -1.04 -6.08 -3.86
CA VAL A 117 0.31 -5.58 -3.63
C VAL A 117 0.39 -5.04 -2.20
N VAL A 118 1.42 -5.43 -1.45
CA VAL A 118 1.65 -4.96 -0.08
C VAL A 118 2.91 -4.12 -0.05
N VAL A 119 2.76 -2.86 0.31
CA VAL A 119 3.84 -1.88 0.38
C VAL A 119 3.90 -1.22 1.75
N ARG A 120 5.07 -0.78 2.16
CA ARG A 120 5.18 0.09 3.32
C ARG A 120 4.83 1.53 2.96
N ARG A 121 4.33 2.27 3.90
CA ARG A 121 4.16 3.72 3.78
C ARG A 121 5.52 4.42 3.84
N ALA A 122 5.69 5.46 3.05
CA ALA A 122 6.84 6.34 3.17
C ALA A 122 6.93 6.97 4.57
N SER A 123 8.11 7.02 5.15
CA SER A 123 8.36 7.58 6.49
C SER A 123 8.39 9.11 6.50
N GLY A 124 8.29 9.75 5.34
CA GLY A 124 8.26 11.21 5.16
C GLY A 124 8.55 11.61 3.72
N THR A 125 8.69 12.91 3.48
CA THR A 125 8.91 13.46 2.13
C THR A 125 10.24 13.04 1.52
N ARG A 126 11.25 12.76 2.35
CA ARG A 126 12.58 12.31 1.91
C ARG A 126 12.64 10.82 1.55
N ASP A 127 11.62 10.05 1.86
CA ASP A 127 11.53 8.64 1.56
C ASP A 127 10.98 8.43 0.12
N VAL A 128 11.75 8.88 -0.85
CA VAL A 128 11.39 8.88 -2.27
C VAL A 128 11.17 7.45 -2.77
N GLY A 129 12.03 6.50 -2.38
CA GLY A 129 11.93 5.11 -2.83
C GLY A 129 10.58 4.46 -2.48
N ALA A 130 10.12 4.57 -1.22
CA ALA A 130 8.83 4.03 -0.84
C ALA A 130 7.64 4.75 -1.51
N ARG A 131 7.77 6.05 -1.79
CA ARG A 131 6.74 6.80 -2.52
C ARG A 131 6.62 6.32 -3.96
N VAL A 132 7.73 6.20 -4.67
CA VAL A 132 7.78 5.68 -6.06
C VAL A 132 7.17 4.28 -6.13
N VAL A 133 7.53 3.40 -5.20
CA VAL A 133 6.99 2.03 -5.14
C VAL A 133 5.47 2.03 -4.89
N ALA A 134 4.99 2.83 -3.95
CA ALA A 134 3.56 2.89 -3.65
C ALA A 134 2.75 3.50 -4.81
N GLU A 135 3.30 4.51 -5.48
CA GLU A 135 2.69 5.15 -6.64
C GLU A 135 2.64 4.19 -7.84
N ALA A 136 3.75 3.56 -8.19
CA ALA A 136 3.82 2.56 -9.26
C ALA A 136 2.86 1.38 -8.98
N ALA A 137 2.79 0.91 -7.73
CA ALA A 137 1.85 -0.12 -7.34
C ALA A 137 0.40 0.31 -7.58
N LEU A 138 0.04 1.52 -7.17
CA LEU A 138 -1.34 2.01 -7.24
C LEU A 138 -1.78 2.37 -8.66
N MET A 139 -0.90 2.99 -9.43
CA MET A 139 -1.23 3.51 -10.77
C MET A 139 -0.98 2.50 -11.89
N GLY A 140 0.04 1.63 -11.74
CA GLY A 140 0.54 0.81 -12.83
C GLY A 140 0.17 -0.68 -12.77
N THR A 141 -0.30 -1.19 -11.61
CA THR A 141 -0.59 -2.62 -11.48
C THR A 141 -2.03 -3.01 -11.80
N GLY A 142 -2.98 -2.08 -11.63
CA GLY A 142 -4.42 -2.38 -11.68
C GLY A 142 -4.87 -3.34 -10.56
N ARG A 143 -4.11 -3.45 -9.49
CA ARG A 143 -4.39 -4.32 -8.33
C ARG A 143 -4.67 -3.49 -7.07
N PRO A 144 -5.44 -4.03 -6.12
CA PRO A 144 -5.56 -3.40 -4.82
C PRO A 144 -4.20 -3.33 -4.13
N VAL A 145 -3.92 -2.18 -3.51
CA VAL A 145 -2.66 -1.91 -2.83
C VAL A 145 -2.92 -1.74 -1.34
N LEU A 146 -2.31 -2.59 -0.53
CA LEU A 146 -2.33 -2.47 0.91
C LEU A 146 -1.08 -1.70 1.38
N VAL A 147 -1.30 -0.46 1.79
CA VAL A 147 -0.25 0.40 2.33
C VAL A 147 -0.18 0.22 3.84
N LEU A 148 0.94 -0.29 4.32
CA LEU A 148 1.18 -0.57 5.73
C LEU A 148 1.73 0.66 6.47
N PRO A 149 1.27 0.96 7.68
CA PRO A 149 1.89 1.97 8.54
C PRO A 149 3.27 1.51 9.02
N THR A 150 4.07 2.42 9.56
CA THR A 150 5.41 2.11 10.11
C THR A 150 5.39 0.99 11.16
N THR A 151 4.27 0.82 11.84
CA THR A 151 4.05 -0.27 12.79
C THR A 151 2.70 -0.91 12.47
N PRO A 152 2.69 -1.95 11.61
CA PRO A 152 1.47 -2.67 11.28
C PRO A 152 0.87 -3.38 12.51
N PRO A 153 -0.46 -3.46 12.63
CA PRO A 153 -1.10 -4.25 13.67
C PRO A 153 -0.87 -5.75 13.42
N ALA A 154 -0.88 -6.54 14.50
CA ALA A 154 -0.69 -8.00 14.42
C ALA A 154 -1.79 -8.70 13.59
N LYS A 155 -3.00 -8.14 13.55
CA LYS A 155 -4.12 -8.63 12.72
C LYS A 155 -4.64 -7.48 11.86
N ILE A 156 -4.84 -7.75 10.57
CA ILE A 156 -5.37 -6.79 9.60
C ILE A 156 -6.73 -7.27 9.12
N GLY A 157 -7.71 -6.37 9.07
CA GLY A 157 -9.03 -6.65 8.50
C GLY A 157 -10.05 -7.30 9.45
N THR A 158 -9.80 -7.33 10.77
CA THR A 158 -10.82 -7.80 11.74
C THR A 158 -11.84 -6.73 12.10
N SER A 159 -11.45 -5.45 12.06
CA SER A 159 -12.32 -4.29 12.22
C SER A 159 -12.05 -3.34 11.05
N VAL A 160 -13.01 -3.25 10.13
CA VAL A 160 -12.83 -2.55 8.86
C VAL A 160 -13.69 -1.31 8.81
N VAL A 161 -13.10 -0.22 8.36
CA VAL A 161 -13.80 0.99 7.96
C VAL A 161 -13.71 1.15 6.45
N ILE A 162 -14.84 1.38 5.82
CA ILE A 162 -14.95 1.70 4.40
C ILE A 162 -15.24 3.20 4.29
N ALA A 163 -14.37 3.95 3.63
CA ALA A 163 -14.64 5.32 3.24
C ALA A 163 -15.43 5.32 1.94
N TRP A 164 -16.71 5.72 2.03
CA TRP A 164 -17.65 5.64 0.92
C TRP A 164 -18.08 7.04 0.46
N ASN A 165 -17.90 7.30 -0.81
CA ASN A 165 -18.29 8.56 -1.48
C ASN A 165 -19.05 8.33 -2.79
N ASP A 166 -19.54 7.11 -3.02
CA ASP A 166 -20.29 6.69 -4.22
C ASP A 166 -19.51 6.84 -5.54
N SER A 167 -18.17 6.89 -5.47
CA SER A 167 -17.32 6.92 -6.66
C SER A 167 -17.03 5.53 -7.21
N LEU A 168 -16.62 5.48 -8.48
CA LEU A 168 -16.16 4.25 -9.13
C LEU A 168 -15.01 3.58 -8.35
N GLU A 169 -14.04 4.38 -7.90
CA GLU A 169 -12.89 3.91 -7.15
C GLU A 169 -13.28 3.35 -5.78
N ALA A 170 -14.24 3.99 -5.09
CA ALA A 170 -14.78 3.45 -3.84
C ALA A 170 -15.50 2.13 -4.06
N SER A 171 -16.27 1.99 -5.15
CA SER A 171 -16.92 0.74 -5.54
C SER A 171 -15.90 -0.36 -5.85
N LYS A 172 -14.86 -0.06 -6.64
CA LYS A 172 -13.74 -0.98 -6.91
C LYS A 172 -13.06 -1.41 -5.60
N ALA A 173 -12.81 -0.47 -4.69
CA ALA A 173 -12.14 -0.74 -3.41
C ALA A 173 -12.98 -1.66 -2.52
N VAL A 174 -14.30 -1.46 -2.45
CA VAL A 174 -15.22 -2.36 -1.73
C VAL A 174 -15.17 -3.76 -2.30
N ASN A 175 -15.25 -3.90 -3.63
CA ASN A 175 -15.18 -5.20 -4.29
C ASN A 175 -13.86 -5.92 -4.00
N ALA A 176 -12.74 -5.23 -4.12
CA ALA A 176 -11.42 -5.78 -3.81
C ALA A 176 -11.26 -6.15 -2.31
N ALA A 177 -11.97 -5.45 -1.43
CA ALA A 177 -11.94 -5.69 0.01
C ALA A 177 -12.84 -6.86 0.47
N LEU A 178 -13.72 -7.41 -0.36
CA LEU A 178 -14.65 -8.49 0.03
C LEU A 178 -13.97 -9.66 0.76
N PRO A 179 -12.77 -10.13 0.36
CA PRO A 179 -12.06 -11.18 1.11
C PRO A 179 -11.77 -10.83 2.57
N PHE A 180 -11.53 -9.54 2.87
CA PHE A 180 -11.37 -9.05 4.24
C PHE A 180 -12.72 -8.85 4.92
N LEU A 181 -13.69 -8.24 4.22
CA LEU A 181 -14.99 -7.86 4.76
C LEU A 181 -15.79 -9.07 5.23
N THR A 182 -15.77 -10.18 4.48
CA THR A 182 -16.46 -11.43 4.83
C THR A 182 -15.90 -12.11 6.08
N ARG A 183 -14.68 -11.78 6.48
CA ARG A 183 -14.00 -12.31 7.67
C ARG A 183 -13.97 -11.31 8.83
N ALA A 184 -14.35 -10.07 8.56
CA ALA A 184 -14.33 -9.02 9.56
C ALA A 184 -15.37 -9.25 10.65
N THR A 185 -14.99 -9.00 11.90
CA THR A 185 -15.93 -9.00 13.03
C THR A 185 -16.76 -7.73 13.10
N ARG A 186 -16.26 -6.64 12.54
CA ARG A 186 -16.91 -5.33 12.50
C ARG A 186 -16.64 -4.64 11.18
N VAL A 187 -17.70 -4.16 10.52
CA VAL A 187 -17.60 -3.34 9.30
C VAL A 187 -18.40 -2.08 9.50
N SER A 188 -17.80 -0.93 9.23
CA SER A 188 -18.48 0.38 9.23
C SER A 188 -18.28 1.08 7.91
N VAL A 189 -19.35 1.59 7.32
CA VAL A 189 -19.32 2.44 6.13
C VAL A 189 -19.39 3.89 6.59
N ILE A 190 -18.38 4.67 6.26
CA ILE A 190 -18.27 6.08 6.65
C ILE A 190 -18.36 6.94 5.40
N SER A 191 -19.31 7.88 5.40
CA SER A 191 -19.40 8.96 4.41
C SER A 191 -19.12 10.29 5.08
N ALA A 192 -18.22 11.07 4.47
CA ALA A 192 -17.86 12.42 4.87
C ALA A 192 -18.68 13.41 4.03
N ASN A 193 -19.18 14.50 4.64
CA ASN A 193 -20.05 15.52 4.03
C ASN A 193 -21.47 14.98 3.70
N ALA A 194 -22.32 14.98 4.71
CA ALA A 194 -23.69 14.53 4.63
C ALA A 194 -24.68 15.56 3.98
N GLU A 195 -24.18 16.58 3.27
CA GLU A 195 -25.07 17.52 2.56
C GLU A 195 -25.66 16.94 1.27
N SER A 196 -24.98 16.01 0.60
CA SER A 196 -25.60 15.08 -0.32
C SER A 196 -25.82 13.78 0.46
N ALA A 197 -27.06 13.35 0.62
CA ALA A 197 -27.39 12.07 1.22
C ALA A 197 -26.79 10.94 0.34
N ILE A 198 -25.47 10.75 0.46
CA ILE A 198 -24.79 9.61 -0.14
C ILE A 198 -25.48 8.39 0.44
N ASP A 199 -26.19 7.66 -0.39
CA ASP A 199 -27.03 6.57 0.06
C ASP A 199 -26.17 5.41 0.56
N GLN A 200 -25.84 5.46 1.86
CA GLN A 200 -25.20 4.32 2.52
C GLN A 200 -26.10 3.07 2.54
N LYS A 201 -27.42 3.20 2.30
CA LYS A 201 -28.33 2.05 2.27
C LYS A 201 -28.01 1.12 1.11
N GLY A 202 -27.70 1.66 -0.07
CA GLY A 202 -27.34 0.88 -1.25
C GLY A 202 -26.09 0.04 -1.01
N ILE A 203 -25.02 0.66 -0.53
CA ILE A 203 -23.78 -0.09 -0.26
C ILE A 203 -23.92 -1.07 0.91
N ILE A 204 -24.69 -0.74 1.95
CA ILE A 204 -24.96 -1.66 3.07
C ILE A 204 -25.77 -2.87 2.59
N ALA A 205 -26.78 -2.66 1.74
CA ALA A 205 -27.56 -3.73 1.14
C ALA A 205 -26.67 -4.62 0.26
N TYR A 206 -25.82 -4.03 -0.59
CA TYR A 206 -24.84 -4.77 -1.40
C TYR A 206 -23.91 -5.62 -0.52
N LEU A 207 -23.35 -5.07 0.54
CA LEU A 207 -22.52 -5.83 1.48
C LEU A 207 -23.30 -6.98 2.14
N GLY A 208 -24.59 -6.77 2.43
CA GLY A 208 -25.51 -7.77 2.95
C GLY A 208 -25.65 -8.99 2.02
N THR A 209 -25.68 -8.79 0.68
CA THR A 209 -25.75 -9.90 -0.29
C THR A 209 -24.49 -10.78 -0.27
N HIS A 210 -23.37 -10.23 0.21
CA HIS A 210 -22.11 -10.95 0.43
C HIS A 210 -21.96 -11.51 1.86
N GLY A 211 -23.01 -11.47 2.68
CA GLY A 211 -22.99 -11.94 4.06
C GLY A 211 -22.26 -11.01 5.04
N VAL A 212 -21.96 -9.78 4.62
CA VAL A 212 -21.23 -8.79 5.43
C VAL A 212 -22.23 -7.92 6.20
N LYS A 213 -22.22 -7.98 7.53
CA LYS A 213 -23.00 -7.10 8.39
C LYS A 213 -22.27 -5.77 8.57
N ALA A 214 -22.71 -4.72 7.90
CA ALA A 214 -22.14 -3.39 7.97
C ALA A 214 -23.10 -2.39 8.61
N ARG A 215 -22.54 -1.36 9.27
CA ARG A 215 -23.30 -0.21 9.78
C ARG A 215 -22.85 1.07 9.10
N GLY A 216 -23.80 1.94 8.77
CA GLY A 216 -23.54 3.27 8.24
C GLY A 216 -23.21 4.27 9.35
N VAL A 217 -22.23 5.13 9.10
CA VAL A 217 -21.84 6.24 9.98
C VAL A 217 -21.59 7.48 9.13
N SER A 218 -22.39 8.51 9.32
CA SER A 218 -22.16 9.81 8.67
C SER A 218 -21.28 10.68 9.58
N VAL A 219 -20.26 11.30 9.01
CA VAL A 219 -19.37 12.21 9.72
C VAL A 219 -19.37 13.58 9.08
N LYS A 220 -19.49 14.63 9.89
CA LYS A 220 -19.30 15.99 9.43
C LYS A 220 -17.81 16.20 9.13
N ALA A 221 -17.48 16.49 7.89
CA ALA A 221 -16.09 16.62 7.46
C ALA A 221 -15.57 18.04 7.53
N GLY A 222 -16.42 19.05 7.55
CA GLY A 222 -15.99 20.44 7.38
C GLY A 222 -15.18 20.59 6.08
N ALA A 223 -14.05 21.31 6.18
CA ALA A 223 -13.16 21.51 5.05
C ALA A 223 -12.19 20.33 4.79
N ASP A 224 -12.06 19.36 5.71
CA ASP A 224 -11.08 18.27 5.63
C ASP A 224 -11.73 16.90 5.83
N ALA A 225 -12.19 16.34 4.72
CA ALA A 225 -12.79 15.01 4.68
C ALA A 225 -11.78 13.90 5.05
N GLY A 226 -10.52 14.06 4.70
CA GLY A 226 -9.45 13.09 5.02
C GLY A 226 -9.25 12.95 6.52
N LYS A 227 -9.16 14.08 7.21
CA LYS A 227 -9.03 14.11 8.67
C LYS A 227 -10.26 13.51 9.36
N ALA A 228 -11.46 13.82 8.86
CA ALA A 228 -12.69 13.27 9.42
C ALA A 228 -12.76 11.74 9.29
N ILE A 229 -12.40 11.19 8.11
CA ILE A 229 -12.37 9.74 7.83
C ILE A 229 -11.34 9.04 8.73
N VAL A 230 -10.09 9.52 8.76
CA VAL A 230 -9.02 8.92 9.58
C VAL A 230 -9.37 8.97 11.08
N SER A 231 -9.92 10.09 11.56
CA SER A 231 -10.37 10.22 12.95
C SER A 231 -11.50 9.26 13.27
N ALA A 232 -12.46 9.08 12.36
CA ALA A 232 -13.56 8.15 12.54
C ALA A 232 -13.07 6.68 12.52
N ALA A 233 -12.15 6.32 11.64
CA ALA A 233 -11.51 5.00 11.62
C ALA A 233 -10.77 4.71 12.93
N THR A 234 -10.06 5.69 13.45
CA THR A 234 -9.37 5.60 14.75
C THR A 234 -10.35 5.41 15.91
N ARG A 235 -11.44 6.20 15.97
CA ARG A 235 -12.50 6.04 16.99
C ARG A 235 -13.18 4.67 16.91
N ALA A 236 -13.37 4.14 15.70
CA ALA A 236 -13.92 2.81 15.49
C ALA A 236 -12.95 1.69 15.88
N LYS A 237 -11.71 2.01 16.29
CA LYS A 237 -10.61 1.05 16.53
C LYS A 237 -10.44 0.11 15.33
N ALA A 238 -10.49 0.69 14.12
CA ALA A 238 -10.29 -0.05 12.89
C ALA A 238 -8.82 -0.49 12.76
N ASN A 239 -8.62 -1.66 12.18
CA ASN A 239 -7.30 -2.16 11.79
C ASN A 239 -7.17 -2.38 10.28
N LEU A 240 -8.11 -1.84 9.52
CA LEU A 240 -8.05 -1.67 8.07
C LEU A 240 -8.99 -0.53 7.66
N LEU A 241 -8.48 0.40 6.87
CA LEU A 241 -9.27 1.40 6.15
C LEU A 241 -9.31 0.99 4.67
N VAL A 242 -10.50 0.94 4.11
CA VAL A 242 -10.74 0.67 2.67
C VAL A 242 -11.21 1.95 2.04
N MET A 243 -10.57 2.39 0.97
CA MET A 243 -10.96 3.59 0.24
C MET A 243 -10.53 3.55 -1.22
N GLY A 244 -11.30 4.21 -2.09
CA GLY A 244 -10.85 4.54 -3.43
C GLY A 244 -9.74 5.58 -3.41
N ALA A 245 -8.93 5.58 -4.44
CA ALA A 245 -7.88 6.56 -4.65
C ALA A 245 -8.16 7.33 -5.94
N TYR A 246 -7.97 8.67 -5.92
CA TYR A 246 -7.99 9.52 -7.13
C TYR A 246 -9.33 9.61 -7.88
N SER A 247 -10.45 9.71 -7.18
CA SER A 247 -11.79 9.80 -7.77
C SER A 247 -12.08 11.09 -8.57
N HIS A 248 -11.16 12.04 -8.62
CA HIS A 248 -11.30 13.24 -9.43
C HIS A 248 -10.14 13.36 -10.40
N SER A 249 -10.45 13.48 -11.68
CA SER A 249 -9.56 13.63 -12.84
C SER A 249 -8.77 14.96 -12.86
N ARG A 250 -8.19 15.38 -11.75
CA ARG A 250 -7.31 16.54 -11.72
C ARG A 250 -5.87 16.11 -11.83
N VAL A 251 -5.42 16.16 -13.10
CA VAL A 251 -4.05 16.42 -13.54
C VAL A 251 -2.92 15.61 -12.90
N ARG A 252 -2.18 14.93 -13.75
CA ARG A 252 -0.90 14.21 -13.51
C ARG A 252 0.16 14.98 -12.67
N GLU A 253 -0.11 16.21 -12.27
CA GLU A 253 0.83 17.08 -11.56
C GLU A 253 0.56 17.19 -10.04
N MET A 254 -0.59 16.71 -9.53
CA MET A 254 -0.83 16.57 -8.08
C MET A 254 -0.99 15.10 -7.74
N ILE A 255 0.07 14.49 -7.31
CA ILE A 255 0.25 13.04 -7.13
C ILE A 255 -0.73 12.42 -6.12
N PHE A 256 -1.39 13.19 -5.23
CA PHE A 256 -2.38 12.68 -4.29
C PHE A 256 -3.56 13.67 -4.13
N GLY A 257 -4.80 13.19 -4.30
CA GLY A 257 -5.99 13.96 -3.91
C GLY A 257 -6.00 14.16 -2.39
N GLY A 258 -6.44 15.31 -1.90
CA GLY A 258 -6.30 15.72 -0.50
C GLY A 258 -6.75 14.68 0.54
N VAL A 259 -7.82 13.92 0.27
CA VAL A 259 -8.29 12.85 1.17
C VAL A 259 -7.34 11.66 1.22
N THR A 260 -6.87 11.20 0.05
CA THR A 260 -5.94 10.06 -0.05
C THR A 260 -4.58 10.42 0.53
N GLU A 261 -4.06 11.61 0.22
CA GLU A 261 -2.80 12.09 0.76
C GLU A 261 -2.86 12.25 2.29
N HIS A 262 -3.94 12.84 2.80
CA HIS A 262 -4.12 12.93 4.25
C HIS A 262 -4.16 11.55 4.90
N ALA A 263 -4.88 10.60 4.33
CA ALA A 263 -4.92 9.24 4.85
C ALA A 263 -3.53 8.58 4.82
N LEU A 264 -2.81 8.68 3.71
CA LEU A 264 -1.47 8.11 3.57
C LEU A 264 -0.44 8.77 4.49
N SER A 265 -0.55 10.06 4.77
CA SER A 265 0.39 10.75 5.65
C SER A 265 0.09 10.56 7.14
N SER A 266 -1.19 10.48 7.54
CA SER A 266 -1.61 10.59 8.94
C SER A 266 -2.16 9.31 9.57
N ALA A 267 -2.72 8.37 8.77
CA ALA A 267 -3.33 7.17 9.32
C ALA A 267 -2.30 6.23 9.94
N ARG A 268 -2.58 5.72 11.14
CA ARG A 268 -1.74 4.74 11.85
C ARG A 268 -2.22 3.30 11.70
N LEU A 269 -3.06 3.05 10.71
CA LEU A 269 -3.61 1.73 10.37
C LEU A 269 -3.33 1.42 8.90
N PRO A 270 -3.36 0.15 8.50
CA PRO A 270 -3.27 -0.26 7.09
C PRO A 270 -4.39 0.36 6.27
N ILE A 271 -4.07 0.75 5.03
CA ILE A 271 -5.04 1.31 4.08
C ILE A 271 -5.04 0.43 2.84
N LEU A 272 -6.20 -0.10 2.46
CA LEU A 272 -6.42 -0.75 1.18
C LEU A 272 -6.93 0.29 0.18
N LEU A 273 -6.17 0.52 -0.86
CA LEU A 273 -6.43 1.48 -1.91
C LEU A 273 -6.69 0.78 -3.24
N VAL A 274 -7.61 1.33 -4.04
CA VAL A 274 -7.85 0.94 -5.43
C VAL A 274 -8.07 2.19 -6.27
N HIS A 275 -7.43 2.23 -7.42
CA HIS A 275 -7.57 3.27 -8.45
C HIS A 275 -8.41 2.80 -9.63
#